data_017c2fb2ffcbdab6b40cd88496b6e727
#
_entry.id   017c2fb2ffcbdab6b40cd88496b6e727
#
_cell.length_a   1.000
_cell.length_b   1.000
_cell.length_c   1.000
_cell.angle_alpha   90.00
_cell.angle_beta   90.00
_cell.angle_gamma   90.00
#
_symmetry.space_group_name_H-M   'P 1'
#
loop_
_entity.id
_entity.type
_entity.pdbx_description
1 polymer ?
#
loop_
_entity_poly.entity_id
_entity_poly.type
_entity_poly.pdbx_seq_one_letter_code
_entity_poly.pdbx_strand_id
1 'polypeptide(L)'
;MSTKNGTSAKLTEPLFGTAENARMTGSGPAIWLAGDPEDLTEWMDRGAAGIVTNTVVLNQMVQKYGQITEVTKRYLDITDKPVVIEIDGHSTEELLSVGEVFTKMSDQIILKIPATTYALDAFSELKKARIPTCCTTVFTLPQAAAVAAAGVTHVLPFCEPYKEVGGDPTKLIRDCREMLDGWGDRPFITAALVRSVETADAALRDGADGIIIFWPILKDMMQSHLTDEWNKTFLDEWNSMDNAGLLNDLPVQPH
;
A
#
# COMPACT_ATOMS: atom_id res chain seq x y z
N MET A 1 -14.97 28.94 -36.41
CA MET A 1 -15.53 27.71 -35.81
C MET A 1 -14.35 26.78 -35.49
N SER A 2 -13.88 26.83 -34.26
CA SER A 2 -12.74 26.04 -33.82
C SER A 2 -13.25 25.13 -32.70
N THR A 3 -13.39 23.86 -33.01
CA THR A 3 -13.78 22.80 -32.07
C THR A 3 -12.58 22.49 -31.21
N LYS A 4 -12.64 22.86 -29.93
CA LYS A 4 -11.71 22.39 -28.91
C LYS A 4 -11.99 20.90 -28.68
N ASN A 5 -11.10 20.05 -29.17
CA ASN A 5 -11.01 18.67 -28.71
C ASN A 5 -10.54 18.67 -27.26
N GLY A 6 -11.47 18.50 -26.35
CA GLY A 6 -11.16 18.12 -24.98
C GLY A 6 -10.56 16.72 -25.00
N THR A 7 -9.29 16.64 -24.72
CA THR A 7 -8.63 15.37 -24.39
C THR A 7 -9.22 14.88 -23.08
N SER A 8 -10.24 14.04 -23.18
CA SER A 8 -10.66 13.18 -22.07
C SER A 8 -9.45 12.36 -21.68
N ALA A 9 -8.86 12.64 -20.53
CA ALA A 9 -7.85 11.81 -19.93
C ALA A 9 -8.47 10.41 -19.80
N LYS A 10 -7.88 9.46 -20.50
CA LYS A 10 -8.24 8.08 -20.42
C LYS A 10 -7.88 7.59 -19.02
N LEU A 11 -8.86 7.54 -18.14
CA LEU A 11 -8.86 6.62 -17.00
C LEU A 11 -8.98 5.19 -17.58
N THR A 12 -7.91 4.69 -18.19
CA THR A 12 -7.99 3.51 -19.06
C THR A 12 -7.62 2.24 -18.34
N GLU A 13 -7.16 2.28 -17.07
CA GLU A 13 -6.92 1.05 -16.32
C GLU A 13 -7.14 1.33 -14.83
N PRO A 14 -7.77 0.40 -14.08
CA PRO A 14 -7.79 0.52 -12.64
C PRO A 14 -6.34 0.51 -12.13
N LEU A 15 -5.93 1.54 -11.39
CA LEU A 15 -4.60 1.67 -10.79
C LEU A 15 -4.24 0.46 -9.92
N PHE A 16 -5.25 -0.33 -9.53
CA PHE A 16 -5.11 -1.56 -8.77
C PHE A 16 -6.26 -2.50 -9.14
N GLY A 17 -6.02 -3.78 -9.22
CA GLY A 17 -7.07 -4.77 -9.50
C GLY A 17 -6.70 -5.83 -10.52
N THR A 18 -5.57 -5.72 -11.20
CA THR A 18 -5.05 -6.76 -12.07
C THR A 18 -3.65 -7.18 -11.65
N ALA A 19 -3.26 -8.41 -11.94
CA ALA A 19 -1.89 -8.88 -11.74
C ALA A 19 -0.85 -8.02 -12.50
N GLU A 20 -1.27 -7.27 -13.49
CA GLU A 20 -0.45 -6.34 -14.25
C GLU A 20 -0.10 -5.08 -13.46
N ASN A 21 -1.03 -4.56 -12.66
CA ASN A 21 -0.80 -3.39 -11.82
C ASN A 21 0.02 -3.73 -10.55
N ALA A 22 -0.06 -4.96 -10.04
CA ALA A 22 0.89 -5.48 -9.06
C ALA A 22 2.31 -5.52 -9.64
N ARG A 23 2.47 -5.72 -10.94
CA ARG A 23 3.76 -5.68 -11.65
C ARG A 23 4.32 -4.27 -11.85
N MET A 24 3.50 -3.23 -11.80
CA MET A 24 4.00 -1.84 -11.84
C MET A 24 4.80 -1.49 -10.57
N THR A 25 4.61 -2.22 -9.49
CA THR A 25 5.34 -2.08 -8.23
C THR A 25 6.48 -3.10 -8.07
N GLY A 26 6.80 -3.87 -9.12
CA GLY A 26 7.79 -4.93 -9.11
C GLY A 26 7.16 -6.32 -9.25
N SER A 27 8.00 -7.36 -9.36
CA SER A 27 7.58 -8.76 -9.57
C SER A 27 7.19 -9.50 -8.29
N GLY A 28 7.01 -8.80 -7.17
CA GLY A 28 6.73 -9.38 -5.86
C GLY A 28 5.60 -8.66 -5.12
N PRO A 29 5.37 -9.00 -3.85
CA PRO A 29 4.40 -8.35 -3.01
C PRO A 29 4.62 -6.85 -2.88
N ALA A 30 3.54 -6.07 -2.87
CA ALA A 30 3.60 -4.63 -2.75
C ALA A 30 3.94 -4.20 -1.31
N ILE A 31 4.93 -3.34 -1.14
CA ILE A 31 5.28 -2.72 0.15
C ILE A 31 4.69 -1.31 0.19
N TRP A 32 3.69 -1.11 1.03
CA TRP A 32 3.04 0.17 1.24
C TRP A 32 3.57 0.82 2.52
N LEU A 33 3.89 2.10 2.46
CA LEU A 33 4.44 2.81 3.60
C LEU A 33 3.41 3.74 4.25
N ALA A 34 3.42 3.75 5.58
CA ALA A 34 2.67 4.69 6.40
C ALA A 34 3.64 5.55 7.23
N GLY A 35 3.25 6.80 7.49
CA GLY A 35 4.04 7.70 8.33
C GLY A 35 3.95 9.15 7.91
N ASP A 36 4.84 9.96 8.48
CA ASP A 36 4.98 11.37 8.16
C ASP A 36 5.57 11.55 6.75
N PRO A 37 5.02 12.43 5.89
CA PRO A 37 5.56 12.67 4.55
C PRO A 37 7.04 13.09 4.55
N GLU A 38 7.51 13.81 5.57
CA GLU A 38 8.93 14.17 5.68
C GLU A 38 9.83 12.94 5.84
N ASP A 39 9.41 11.96 6.65
CA ASP A 39 10.14 10.71 6.83
C ASP A 39 10.06 9.79 5.61
N LEU A 40 8.93 9.82 4.89
CA LEU A 40 8.69 8.91 3.77
C LEU A 40 9.45 9.30 2.50
N THR A 41 9.81 10.57 2.31
CA THR A 41 10.45 11.07 1.09
C THR A 41 11.65 10.22 0.66
N GLU A 42 12.52 9.86 1.62
CA GLU A 42 13.70 9.04 1.36
C GLU A 42 13.36 7.58 0.94
N TRP A 43 12.21 7.06 1.38
CA TRP A 43 11.84 5.66 1.23
C TRP A 43 11.01 5.37 -0.02
N MET A 44 10.38 6.38 -0.60
CA MET A 44 9.50 6.19 -1.75
C MET A 44 10.22 5.61 -2.98
N ASP A 45 11.47 5.99 -3.20
CA ASP A 45 12.27 5.49 -4.34
C ASP A 45 12.95 4.12 -4.05
N ARG A 46 12.84 3.62 -2.82
CA ARG A 46 13.44 2.34 -2.39
C ARG A 46 12.49 1.14 -2.54
N GLY A 47 11.61 1.16 -3.51
CA GLY A 47 10.71 0.04 -3.83
C GLY A 47 9.34 0.10 -3.16
N ALA A 48 8.97 1.20 -2.48
CA ALA A 48 7.61 1.37 -1.98
C ALA A 48 6.59 1.40 -3.12
N ALA A 49 5.45 0.75 -2.92
CA ALA A 49 4.34 0.72 -3.87
C ALA A 49 3.50 2.01 -3.85
N GLY A 50 3.44 2.66 -2.71
CA GLY A 50 2.69 3.87 -2.48
C GLY A 50 2.59 4.19 -0.98
N ILE A 51 1.79 5.18 -0.66
CA ILE A 51 1.57 5.66 0.71
C ILE A 51 0.18 5.24 1.17
N VAL A 52 0.08 4.77 2.43
CA VAL A 52 -1.21 4.46 3.05
C VAL A 52 -1.36 5.22 4.35
N THR A 53 -2.43 5.98 4.46
CA THR A 53 -2.78 6.66 5.70
C THR A 53 -3.79 5.86 6.53
N ASN A 54 -4.00 6.29 7.76
CA ASN A 54 -5.14 5.98 8.59
C ASN A 54 -5.53 7.21 9.40
N THR A 55 -6.72 7.21 9.99
CA THR A 55 -7.23 8.36 10.73
C THR A 55 -6.36 8.75 11.94
N VAL A 56 -5.63 7.79 12.55
CA VAL A 56 -4.67 8.08 13.62
C VAL A 56 -3.47 8.86 13.08
N VAL A 57 -2.89 8.39 11.98
CA VAL A 57 -1.78 9.09 11.30
C VAL A 57 -2.24 10.44 10.79
N LEU A 58 -3.39 10.50 10.11
CA LEU A 58 -3.94 11.76 9.60
C LEU A 58 -4.18 12.77 10.73
N ASN A 59 -4.70 12.34 11.90
CA ASN A 59 -4.88 13.23 13.03
C ASN A 59 -3.54 13.82 13.54
N GLN A 60 -2.49 13.02 13.58
CA GLN A 60 -1.15 13.51 13.92
C GLN A 60 -0.64 14.52 12.88
N MET A 61 -0.85 14.23 11.62
CA MET A 61 -0.39 15.10 10.52
C MET A 61 -1.14 16.43 10.46
N VAL A 62 -2.45 16.44 10.71
CA VAL A 62 -3.22 17.71 10.76
C VAL A 62 -2.82 18.57 11.96
N GLN A 63 -2.40 17.97 13.07
CA GLN A 63 -1.82 18.73 14.19
C GLN A 63 -0.46 19.37 13.83
N LYS A 64 0.31 18.72 12.97
CA LYS A 64 1.63 19.21 12.53
C LYS A 64 1.54 20.20 11.37
N TYR A 65 0.70 19.92 10.38
CA TYR A 65 0.70 20.60 9.08
C TYR A 65 -0.57 21.41 8.77
N GLY A 66 -1.62 21.30 9.58
CA GLY A 66 -2.87 22.03 9.38
C GLY A 66 -3.95 21.21 8.67
N GLN A 67 -4.70 21.81 7.75
CA GLN A 67 -5.87 21.18 7.13
C GLN A 67 -5.57 19.86 6.43
N ILE A 68 -6.50 18.91 6.47
CA ILE A 68 -6.33 17.57 5.89
C ILE A 68 -6.01 17.60 4.38
N THR A 69 -6.54 18.57 3.67
CA THR A 69 -6.21 18.77 2.24
C THR A 69 -4.78 19.24 2.02
N GLU A 70 -4.22 20.01 2.97
CA GLU A 70 -2.80 20.40 2.94
C GLU A 70 -1.90 19.21 3.26
N VAL A 71 -2.28 18.40 4.23
CA VAL A 71 -1.60 17.12 4.53
C VAL A 71 -1.61 16.21 3.30
N THR A 72 -2.76 16.09 2.64
CA THR A 72 -2.88 15.27 1.41
C THR A 72 -1.96 15.77 0.30
N LYS A 73 -1.87 17.08 0.09
CA LYS A 73 -0.92 17.65 -0.89
C LYS A 73 0.52 17.28 -0.58
N ARG A 74 0.94 17.33 0.69
CA ARG A 74 2.29 16.94 1.09
C ARG A 74 2.61 15.49 0.74
N TYR A 75 1.65 14.57 0.89
CA TYR A 75 1.83 13.20 0.43
C TYR A 75 1.93 13.10 -1.10
N LEU A 76 1.12 13.85 -1.82
CA LEU A 76 1.15 13.88 -3.29
C LEU A 76 2.45 14.50 -3.84
N ASP A 77 3.03 15.48 -3.13
CA ASP A 77 4.24 16.17 -3.55
C ASP A 77 5.51 15.32 -3.47
N ILE A 78 5.51 14.27 -2.64
CA ILE A 78 6.71 13.43 -2.43
C ILE A 78 6.75 12.17 -3.30
N THR A 79 5.72 11.90 -4.10
CA THR A 79 5.66 10.69 -4.93
C THR A 79 4.68 10.84 -6.10
N ASP A 80 4.96 10.20 -7.20
CA ASP A 80 4.05 9.96 -8.32
C ASP A 80 3.22 8.67 -8.17
N LYS A 81 3.49 7.91 -7.09
CA LYS A 81 2.80 6.65 -6.76
C LYS A 81 1.48 6.90 -6.08
N PRO A 82 0.61 5.87 -5.96
CA PRO A 82 -0.67 6.01 -5.28
C PRO A 82 -0.56 6.45 -3.83
N VAL A 83 -1.52 7.28 -3.42
CA VAL A 83 -1.70 7.77 -2.06
C VAL A 83 -3.07 7.35 -1.55
N VAL A 84 -3.10 6.47 -0.57
CA VAL A 84 -4.32 5.95 0.03
C VAL A 84 -4.71 6.82 1.21
N ILE A 85 -5.84 7.51 1.09
CA ILE A 85 -6.39 8.38 2.13
C ILE A 85 -7.57 7.68 2.81
N GLU A 86 -7.46 7.48 4.14
CA GLU A 86 -8.59 6.97 4.92
C GLU A 86 -9.61 8.07 5.15
N ILE A 87 -10.86 7.74 4.87
CA ILE A 87 -12.02 8.56 5.16
C ILE A 87 -12.99 7.78 6.03
N ASP A 88 -13.68 8.49 6.91
CA ASP A 88 -14.72 7.98 7.78
C ASP A 88 -15.99 8.79 7.63
N GLY A 89 -17.12 8.22 8.05
CA GLY A 89 -18.45 8.85 8.02
C GLY A 89 -19.49 7.93 8.64
N HIS A 90 -20.71 8.43 8.75
CA HIS A 90 -21.82 7.71 9.39
C HIS A 90 -22.88 7.26 8.39
N SER A 91 -22.72 7.58 7.12
CA SER A 91 -23.62 7.17 6.03
C SER A 91 -22.87 7.02 4.70
N THR A 92 -23.52 6.39 3.74
CA THR A 92 -23.03 6.26 2.36
C THR A 92 -22.82 7.64 1.72
N GLU A 93 -23.77 8.56 1.89
CA GLU A 93 -23.73 9.91 1.33
C GLU A 93 -22.58 10.72 1.89
N GLU A 94 -22.30 10.59 3.19
CA GLU A 94 -21.19 11.27 3.85
C GLU A 94 -19.86 10.74 3.30
N LEU A 95 -19.68 9.42 3.20
CA LEU A 95 -18.48 8.81 2.61
C LEU A 95 -18.23 9.26 1.17
N LEU A 96 -19.27 9.28 0.34
CA LEU A 96 -19.16 9.72 -1.05
C LEU A 96 -18.82 11.21 -1.15
N SER A 97 -19.47 12.06 -0.33
CA SER A 97 -19.21 13.50 -0.30
C SER A 97 -17.78 13.83 0.14
N VAL A 98 -17.31 13.18 1.21
CA VAL A 98 -15.91 13.36 1.68
C VAL A 98 -14.92 12.80 0.66
N GLY A 99 -15.19 11.62 0.11
CA GLY A 99 -14.36 10.98 -0.90
C GLY A 99 -14.17 11.84 -2.16
N GLU A 100 -15.23 12.53 -2.60
CA GLU A 100 -15.19 13.42 -3.76
C GLU A 100 -14.17 14.57 -3.59
N VAL A 101 -13.99 15.08 -2.37
CA VAL A 101 -12.99 16.13 -2.10
C VAL A 101 -11.59 15.64 -2.44
N PHE A 102 -11.23 14.44 -1.99
CA PHE A 102 -9.90 13.90 -2.20
C PHE A 102 -9.67 13.44 -3.64
N THR A 103 -10.63 12.77 -4.25
CA THR A 103 -10.51 12.26 -5.63
C THR A 103 -10.45 13.39 -6.67
N LYS A 104 -10.93 14.60 -6.35
CA LYS A 104 -10.72 15.79 -7.17
C LYS A 104 -9.32 16.40 -7.05
N MET A 105 -8.55 16.03 -6.04
CA MET A 105 -7.18 16.57 -5.86
C MET A 105 -6.18 15.90 -6.79
N SER A 106 -6.29 14.57 -7.00
CA SER A 106 -5.38 13.81 -7.86
C SER A 106 -5.94 12.44 -8.22
N ASP A 107 -5.62 11.95 -9.42
CA ASP A 107 -5.90 10.58 -9.85
C ASP A 107 -5.05 9.53 -9.12
N GLN A 108 -4.03 9.95 -8.35
CA GLN A 108 -3.24 9.07 -7.47
C GLN A 108 -4.00 8.64 -6.21
N ILE A 109 -5.12 9.30 -5.89
CA ILE A 109 -5.86 9.03 -4.66
C ILE A 109 -6.64 7.72 -4.75
N ILE A 110 -6.43 6.89 -3.74
CA ILE A 110 -7.26 5.73 -3.43
C ILE A 110 -7.99 6.01 -2.13
N LEU A 111 -9.29 5.80 -2.09
CA LEU A 111 -10.07 5.97 -0.88
C LEU A 111 -10.01 4.72 -0.02
N LYS A 112 -9.71 4.88 1.26
CA LYS A 112 -9.71 3.79 2.24
C LYS A 112 -10.86 4.00 3.21
N ILE A 113 -11.74 3.00 3.33
CA ILE A 113 -13.01 3.09 4.05
C ILE A 113 -13.15 1.87 4.96
N PRO A 114 -13.60 2.03 6.23
CA PRO A 114 -13.85 0.92 7.15
C PRO A 114 -14.96 -0.03 6.67
N ALA A 115 -14.88 -1.30 7.09
CA ALA A 115 -15.85 -2.36 6.78
C ALA A 115 -17.17 -2.18 7.54
N THR A 116 -18.02 -1.32 7.04
CA THR A 116 -19.36 -1.04 7.59
C THR A 116 -20.47 -1.37 6.59
N THR A 117 -21.70 -1.54 7.07
CA THR A 117 -22.82 -1.87 6.18
C THR A 117 -23.08 -0.76 5.14
N TYR A 118 -23.04 0.50 5.54
CA TYR A 118 -23.23 1.63 4.64
C TYR A 118 -22.04 1.86 3.68
N ALA A 119 -20.85 1.33 4.01
CA ALA A 119 -19.72 1.37 3.11
C ALA A 119 -19.89 0.44 1.89
N LEU A 120 -20.73 -0.61 1.97
CA LEU A 120 -20.99 -1.49 0.83
C LEU A 120 -21.61 -0.74 -0.35
N ASP A 121 -22.57 0.14 -0.06
CA ASP A 121 -23.19 0.98 -1.08
C ASP A 121 -22.16 2.00 -1.62
N ALA A 122 -21.35 2.61 -0.75
CA ALA A 122 -20.29 3.53 -1.17
C ALA A 122 -19.27 2.84 -2.10
N PHE A 123 -18.82 1.64 -1.77
CA PHE A 123 -17.91 0.86 -2.65
C PHE A 123 -18.54 0.57 -4.00
N SER A 124 -19.82 0.20 -4.04
CA SER A 124 -20.53 -0.07 -5.30
C SER A 124 -20.63 1.17 -6.18
N GLU A 125 -20.92 2.34 -5.60
CA GLU A 125 -20.96 3.61 -6.35
C GLU A 125 -19.57 4.05 -6.83
N LEU A 126 -18.55 3.95 -5.96
CA LEU A 126 -17.16 4.27 -6.32
C LEU A 126 -16.62 3.34 -7.41
N LYS A 127 -16.96 2.04 -7.39
CA LYS A 127 -16.65 1.11 -8.48
C LYS A 127 -17.26 1.55 -9.81
N LYS A 128 -18.55 1.96 -9.82
CA LYS A 128 -19.21 2.48 -11.05
C LYS A 128 -18.50 3.73 -11.58
N ALA A 129 -18.02 4.58 -10.68
CA ALA A 129 -17.24 5.77 -11.01
C ALA A 129 -15.78 5.46 -11.37
N ARG A 130 -15.34 4.18 -11.28
CA ARG A 130 -13.95 3.72 -11.49
C ARG A 130 -12.94 4.35 -10.53
N ILE A 131 -13.38 4.66 -9.32
CA ILE A 131 -12.52 5.16 -8.25
C ILE A 131 -12.01 3.96 -7.46
N PRO A 132 -10.68 3.76 -7.36
CA PRO A 132 -10.12 2.65 -6.61
C PRO A 132 -10.33 2.82 -5.11
N THR A 133 -10.61 1.71 -4.43
CA THR A 133 -10.92 1.72 -2.99
C THR A 133 -10.22 0.60 -2.24
N CYS A 134 -9.86 0.89 -0.98
CA CYS A 134 -9.40 -0.08 -0.01
C CYS A 134 -10.47 -0.25 1.08
N CYS A 135 -10.87 -1.47 1.39
CA CYS A 135 -11.66 -1.72 2.59
C CYS A 135 -10.77 -2.07 3.76
N THR A 136 -10.79 -1.24 4.80
CA THR A 136 -10.00 -1.41 6.03
C THR A 136 -10.84 -2.03 7.17
N THR A 137 -10.20 -2.32 8.30
CA THR A 137 -10.85 -2.96 9.47
C THR A 137 -11.50 -4.32 9.18
N VAL A 138 -10.90 -5.11 8.30
CA VAL A 138 -11.40 -6.46 7.99
C VAL A 138 -10.83 -7.46 9.00
N PHE A 139 -11.72 -8.11 9.75
CA PHE A 139 -11.37 -9.10 10.78
C PHE A 139 -11.97 -10.47 10.53
N THR A 140 -12.86 -10.60 9.54
CA THR A 140 -13.54 -11.88 9.26
C THR A 140 -13.62 -12.16 7.76
N LEU A 141 -13.64 -13.45 7.42
CA LEU A 141 -13.80 -13.88 6.03
C LEU A 141 -15.13 -13.42 5.39
N PRO A 142 -16.29 -13.44 6.10
CA PRO A 142 -17.53 -12.86 5.56
C PRO A 142 -17.43 -11.36 5.24
N GLN A 143 -16.72 -10.55 6.05
CA GLN A 143 -16.47 -9.15 5.71
C GLN A 143 -15.66 -9.04 4.41
N ALA A 144 -14.57 -9.80 4.28
CA ALA A 144 -13.76 -9.83 3.07
C ALA A 144 -14.58 -10.21 1.83
N ALA A 145 -15.45 -11.23 1.93
CA ALA A 145 -16.35 -11.64 0.85
C ALA A 145 -17.33 -10.53 0.45
N ALA A 146 -17.98 -9.89 1.43
CA ALA A 146 -18.97 -8.85 1.18
C ALA A 146 -18.35 -7.62 0.48
N VAL A 147 -17.19 -7.15 0.94
CA VAL A 147 -16.55 -5.97 0.35
C VAL A 147 -15.91 -6.28 -1.02
N ALA A 148 -15.39 -7.50 -1.21
CA ALA A 148 -14.94 -7.96 -2.52
C ALA A 148 -16.10 -7.97 -3.55
N ALA A 149 -17.26 -8.49 -3.15
CA ALA A 149 -18.47 -8.46 -3.98
C ALA A 149 -18.95 -7.02 -4.28
N ALA A 150 -18.79 -6.08 -3.33
CA ALA A 150 -19.09 -4.67 -3.55
C ALA A 150 -18.08 -3.98 -4.49
N GLY A 151 -16.93 -4.61 -4.75
CA GLY A 151 -15.98 -4.22 -5.80
C GLY A 151 -14.85 -3.33 -5.36
N VAL A 152 -14.38 -3.50 -4.13
CA VAL A 152 -13.15 -2.87 -3.66
C VAL A 152 -11.93 -3.37 -4.46
N THR A 153 -10.90 -2.55 -4.59
CA THR A 153 -9.64 -2.95 -5.22
C THR A 153 -8.70 -3.64 -4.23
N HIS A 154 -8.80 -3.30 -2.95
CA HIS A 154 -8.01 -3.93 -1.89
C HIS A 154 -8.88 -4.33 -0.70
N VAL A 155 -8.68 -5.52 -0.19
CA VAL A 155 -9.17 -5.99 1.11
C VAL A 155 -8.00 -5.93 2.10
N LEU A 156 -8.22 -5.28 3.24
CA LEU A 156 -7.16 -5.05 4.23
C LEU A 156 -7.43 -5.81 5.54
N PRO A 157 -7.04 -7.10 5.65
CA PRO A 157 -7.06 -7.81 6.91
C PRO A 157 -6.16 -7.14 7.94
N PHE A 158 -6.67 -6.90 9.15
CA PHE A 158 -5.91 -6.29 10.23
C PHE A 158 -5.11 -7.34 10.99
N CYS A 159 -3.80 -7.13 11.13
CA CYS A 159 -2.89 -8.07 11.75
C CYS A 159 -2.77 -7.88 13.27
N GLU A 160 -2.02 -6.88 13.73
CA GLU A 160 -1.73 -6.76 15.17
C GLU A 160 -2.97 -6.58 16.04
N PRO A 161 -3.98 -5.75 15.71
CA PRO A 161 -5.18 -5.64 16.54
C PRO A 161 -5.97 -6.95 16.64
N TYR A 162 -5.94 -7.80 15.60
CA TYR A 162 -6.61 -9.09 15.64
C TYR A 162 -5.85 -10.09 16.52
N LYS A 163 -4.52 -10.08 16.47
CA LYS A 163 -3.63 -10.88 17.31
C LYS A 163 -3.79 -10.52 18.80
N GLU A 164 -3.91 -9.22 19.11
CA GLU A 164 -4.10 -8.71 20.48
C GLU A 164 -5.36 -9.25 21.17
N VAL A 165 -6.39 -9.56 20.40
CA VAL A 165 -7.64 -10.18 20.91
C VAL A 165 -7.69 -11.70 20.75
N GLY A 166 -6.57 -12.34 20.44
CA GLY A 166 -6.44 -13.80 20.31
C GLY A 166 -6.85 -14.37 18.95
N GLY A 167 -7.04 -13.53 17.93
CA GLY A 167 -7.24 -13.97 16.56
C GLY A 167 -5.94 -14.39 15.87
N ASP A 168 -6.07 -15.06 14.73
CA ASP A 168 -4.96 -15.43 13.86
C ASP A 168 -5.06 -14.66 12.53
N PRO A 169 -4.34 -13.54 12.40
CA PRO A 169 -4.42 -12.70 11.20
C PRO A 169 -3.85 -13.40 9.98
N THR A 170 -2.86 -14.27 10.15
CA THR A 170 -2.22 -14.95 9.03
C THR A 170 -3.13 -16.03 8.47
N LYS A 171 -3.89 -16.72 9.35
CA LYS A 171 -4.96 -17.62 8.93
C LYS A 171 -6.05 -16.87 8.16
N LEU A 172 -6.45 -15.68 8.62
CA LEU A 172 -7.45 -14.86 7.91
C LEU A 172 -6.95 -14.47 6.50
N ILE A 173 -5.67 -14.09 6.37
CA ILE A 173 -5.05 -13.77 5.07
C ILE A 173 -5.12 -14.98 4.14
N ARG A 174 -4.73 -16.17 4.62
CA ARG A 174 -4.77 -17.43 3.86
C ARG A 174 -6.19 -17.80 3.44
N ASP A 175 -7.16 -17.70 4.35
CA ASP A 175 -8.58 -17.99 4.06
C ASP A 175 -9.12 -16.98 3.01
N CYS A 176 -8.75 -15.70 3.09
CA CYS A 176 -9.09 -14.72 2.06
C CYS A 176 -8.45 -15.08 0.72
N ARG A 177 -7.18 -15.51 0.71
CA ARG A 177 -6.48 -15.94 -0.49
C ARG A 177 -7.19 -17.11 -1.16
N GLU A 178 -7.47 -18.17 -0.40
CA GLU A 178 -8.16 -19.37 -0.90
C GLU A 178 -9.55 -19.03 -1.45
N MET A 179 -10.31 -18.16 -0.78
CA MET A 179 -11.62 -17.73 -1.23
C MET A 179 -11.57 -16.92 -2.53
N LEU A 180 -10.60 -16.02 -2.66
CA LEU A 180 -10.56 -15.04 -3.74
C LEU A 180 -9.78 -15.50 -4.99
N ASP A 181 -8.90 -16.48 -4.88
CA ASP A 181 -8.05 -16.94 -6.01
C ASP A 181 -8.86 -17.49 -7.21
N GLY A 182 -10.09 -17.94 -6.96
CA GLY A 182 -10.99 -18.37 -8.03
C GLY A 182 -11.69 -17.24 -8.79
N TRP A 183 -11.53 -15.99 -8.39
CA TRP A 183 -12.19 -14.85 -9.01
C TRP A 183 -11.24 -14.19 -10.03
N GLY A 184 -11.68 -14.06 -11.27
CA GLY A 184 -10.83 -13.54 -12.35
C GLY A 184 -10.38 -12.07 -12.17
N ASP A 185 -11.15 -11.28 -11.45
CA ASP A 185 -10.88 -9.87 -11.12
C ASP A 185 -11.01 -9.67 -9.61
N ARG A 186 -10.20 -10.43 -8.85
CA ARG A 186 -10.20 -10.36 -7.39
C ARG A 186 -9.50 -9.11 -6.86
N PRO A 187 -9.94 -8.58 -5.70
CA PRO A 187 -9.19 -7.55 -5.02
C PRO A 187 -7.83 -8.07 -4.52
N PHE A 188 -6.89 -7.16 -4.33
CA PHE A 188 -5.63 -7.45 -3.64
C PHE A 188 -5.88 -7.66 -2.14
N ILE A 189 -5.18 -8.61 -1.56
CA ILE A 189 -5.14 -8.85 -0.12
C ILE A 189 -3.92 -8.12 0.41
N THR A 190 -4.13 -6.99 1.09
CA THR A 190 -3.06 -6.17 1.63
C THR A 190 -3.11 -6.18 3.15
N ALA A 191 -2.15 -6.86 3.77
CA ALA A 191 -2.11 -6.98 5.23
C ALA A 191 -1.87 -5.62 5.87
N ALA A 192 -2.76 -5.21 6.77
CA ALA A 192 -2.74 -3.90 7.42
C ALA A 192 -2.32 -3.98 8.89
N LEU A 193 -1.78 -2.87 9.42
CA LEU A 193 -1.25 -2.79 10.78
C LEU A 193 -0.22 -3.89 11.09
N VAL A 194 0.68 -4.11 10.15
CA VAL A 194 1.86 -4.94 10.32
C VAL A 194 2.92 -4.13 11.05
N ARG A 195 3.24 -4.52 12.30
CA ARG A 195 4.09 -3.74 13.20
C ARG A 195 5.42 -4.41 13.55
N SER A 196 5.70 -5.57 12.98
CA SER A 196 6.95 -6.30 13.17
C SER A 196 7.37 -7.05 11.93
N VAL A 197 8.66 -7.38 11.84
CA VAL A 197 9.22 -8.22 10.77
C VAL A 197 8.60 -9.63 10.80
N GLU A 198 8.34 -10.17 12.01
CA GLU A 198 7.68 -11.46 12.18
C GLU A 198 6.27 -11.48 11.54
N THR A 199 5.48 -10.45 11.82
CA THR A 199 4.13 -10.34 11.23
C THR A 199 4.18 -10.08 9.73
N ALA A 200 5.18 -9.34 9.25
CA ALA A 200 5.41 -9.14 7.81
C ALA A 200 5.73 -10.47 7.11
N ASP A 201 6.67 -11.25 7.67
CA ASP A 201 7.04 -12.58 7.15
C ASP A 201 5.83 -13.52 7.10
N ALA A 202 5.07 -13.60 8.19
CA ALA A 202 3.89 -14.44 8.28
C ALA A 202 2.81 -14.02 7.26
N ALA A 203 2.53 -12.73 7.12
CA ALA A 203 1.55 -12.21 6.16
C ALA A 203 1.95 -12.53 4.70
N LEU A 204 3.21 -12.32 4.35
CA LEU A 204 3.73 -12.62 3.01
C LEU A 204 3.71 -14.13 2.73
N ARG A 205 4.10 -14.97 3.69
CA ARG A 205 4.08 -16.43 3.57
C ARG A 205 2.66 -16.96 3.37
N ASP A 206 1.67 -16.37 4.03
CA ASP A 206 0.27 -16.78 3.93
C ASP A 206 -0.46 -16.14 2.74
N GLY A 207 0.26 -15.49 1.84
CA GLY A 207 -0.23 -15.10 0.52
C GLY A 207 -0.84 -13.70 0.44
N ALA A 208 -0.46 -12.78 1.32
CA ALA A 208 -0.76 -11.37 1.10
C ALA A 208 -0.12 -10.88 -0.22
N ASP A 209 -0.88 -10.13 -1.02
CA ASP A 209 -0.37 -9.46 -2.22
C ASP A 209 0.46 -8.22 -1.86
N GLY A 210 0.33 -7.73 -0.64
CA GLY A 210 1.10 -6.62 -0.10
C GLY A 210 0.96 -6.47 1.41
N ILE A 211 1.81 -5.63 1.96
CA ILE A 211 1.82 -5.28 3.38
C ILE A 211 1.85 -3.77 3.57
N ILE A 212 1.21 -3.28 4.62
CA ILE A 212 1.27 -1.88 5.05
C ILE A 212 2.10 -1.80 6.32
N ILE A 213 3.21 -1.11 6.24
CA ILE A 213 4.20 -0.97 7.31
C ILE A 213 4.64 0.48 7.47
N PHE A 214 5.20 0.83 8.63
CA PHE A 214 5.97 2.05 8.79
C PHE A 214 7.40 1.85 8.28
N TRP A 215 8.04 2.91 7.80
CA TRP A 215 9.39 2.83 7.21
C TRP A 215 10.45 2.17 8.13
N PRO A 216 10.43 2.29 9.48
CA PRO A 216 11.39 1.57 10.32
C PRO A 216 11.28 0.05 10.17
N ILE A 217 10.07 -0.48 9.99
CA ILE A 217 9.88 -1.92 9.75
C ILE A 217 10.53 -2.34 8.42
N LEU A 218 10.40 -1.53 7.35
CA LEU A 218 11.08 -1.81 6.08
C LEU A 218 12.61 -1.87 6.27
N LYS A 219 13.17 -0.97 7.06
CA LYS A 219 14.58 -0.99 7.41
C LYS A 219 14.97 -2.27 8.15
N ASP A 220 14.15 -2.66 9.15
CA ASP A 220 14.40 -3.85 9.96
C ASP A 220 14.26 -5.15 9.14
N MET A 221 13.38 -5.19 8.13
CA MET A 221 13.26 -6.33 7.21
C MET A 221 14.54 -6.61 6.41
N MET A 222 15.40 -5.62 6.24
CA MET A 222 16.69 -5.77 5.54
C MET A 222 17.82 -6.23 6.47
N GLN A 223 17.58 -6.34 7.78
CA GLN A 223 18.61 -6.74 8.75
C GLN A 223 18.66 -8.25 8.90
N SER A 224 19.85 -8.82 8.74
CA SER A 224 20.10 -10.23 8.95
C SER A 224 21.56 -10.44 9.30
N HIS A 225 21.84 -11.06 10.43
CA HIS A 225 23.19 -11.42 10.85
C HIS A 225 23.91 -12.27 9.77
N LEU A 226 23.21 -13.21 9.15
CA LEU A 226 23.81 -14.04 8.07
C LEU A 226 24.11 -13.21 6.82
N THR A 227 23.27 -12.22 6.51
CA THR A 227 23.54 -11.31 5.39
C THR A 227 24.79 -10.48 5.65
N ASP A 228 24.97 -9.98 6.88
CA ASP A 228 26.15 -9.20 7.25
C ASP A 228 27.43 -10.01 7.17
N GLU A 229 27.41 -11.27 7.67
CA GLU A 229 28.55 -12.18 7.58
C GLU A 229 28.94 -12.48 6.12
N TRP A 230 27.97 -12.84 5.28
CA TRP A 230 28.22 -13.16 3.90
C TRP A 230 28.61 -11.93 3.07
N ASN A 231 27.99 -10.80 3.34
CA ASN A 231 28.36 -9.54 2.69
C ASN A 231 29.81 -9.15 2.99
N LYS A 232 30.24 -9.34 4.24
CA LYS A 232 31.66 -9.14 4.61
C LYS A 232 32.57 -10.06 3.80
N THR A 233 32.25 -11.36 3.70
CA THR A 233 33.04 -12.33 2.94
C THR A 233 33.15 -11.92 1.47
N PHE A 234 32.04 -11.56 0.85
CA PHE A 234 32.03 -11.16 -0.56
C PHE A 234 32.78 -9.84 -0.79
N LEU A 235 32.67 -8.90 0.14
CA LEU A 235 33.39 -7.64 0.06
C LEU A 235 34.93 -7.85 0.20
N ASP A 236 35.36 -8.75 1.07
CA ASP A 236 36.77 -9.10 1.23
C ASP A 236 37.34 -9.69 -0.08
N GLU A 237 36.59 -10.58 -0.76
CA GLU A 237 36.97 -11.13 -2.07
C GLU A 237 36.97 -10.06 -3.18
N TRP A 238 35.95 -9.17 -3.18
CA TRP A 238 35.91 -8.05 -4.11
C TRP A 238 37.15 -7.16 -3.98
N ASN A 239 37.47 -6.77 -2.74
CA ASN A 239 38.65 -5.95 -2.45
C ASN A 239 39.96 -6.67 -2.83
N SER A 240 40.02 -7.99 -2.72
CA SER A 240 41.17 -8.78 -3.17
C SER A 240 41.36 -8.68 -4.68
N MET A 241 40.26 -8.75 -5.46
CA MET A 241 40.32 -8.56 -6.93
C MET A 241 40.75 -7.14 -7.30
N ASP A 242 40.23 -6.13 -6.59
CA ASP A 242 40.56 -4.73 -6.81
C ASP A 242 42.07 -4.48 -6.55
N ASN A 243 42.56 -4.95 -5.42
CA ASN A 243 43.98 -4.85 -5.06
C ASN A 243 44.92 -5.57 -6.07
N ALA A 244 44.41 -6.59 -6.75
CA ALA A 244 45.16 -7.30 -7.82
C ALA A 244 45.06 -6.60 -9.18
N GLY A 245 44.32 -5.47 -9.27
CA GLY A 245 44.11 -4.74 -10.53
C GLY A 245 43.18 -5.45 -11.52
N LEU A 246 42.40 -6.42 -11.06
CA LEU A 246 41.49 -7.21 -11.91
C LEU A 246 40.18 -6.51 -12.20
N LEU A 247 39.93 -5.35 -11.54
CA LEU A 247 38.71 -4.54 -11.72
C LEU A 247 38.97 -3.20 -12.43
N ASN A 248 40.19 -3.04 -13.03
CA ASN A 248 40.59 -1.77 -13.65
C ASN A 248 39.75 -1.37 -14.88
N ASP A 249 38.98 -2.28 -15.46
CA ASP A 249 38.04 -2.07 -16.55
C ASP A 249 36.66 -1.61 -16.08
N LEU A 250 36.40 -1.59 -14.75
CA LEU A 250 35.17 -1.12 -14.15
C LEU A 250 35.30 0.33 -13.68
N PRO A 251 34.22 1.11 -13.71
CA PRO A 251 34.17 2.46 -13.11
C PRO A 251 34.13 2.34 -11.58
N VAL A 252 35.20 1.80 -10.96
CA VAL A 252 35.29 1.70 -9.49
C VAL A 252 35.53 3.09 -8.93
N GLN A 253 34.67 3.56 -8.05
CA GLN A 253 34.90 4.80 -7.31
C GLN A 253 36.05 4.57 -6.32
N PRO A 254 37.08 5.43 -6.29
CA PRO A 254 38.10 5.34 -5.26
C PRO A 254 37.47 5.57 -3.89
N HIS A 255 37.72 4.69 -2.94
CA HIS A 255 37.31 4.78 -1.54
C HIS A 255 38.03 5.90 -0.80
#